data_8d8006c10298dcd08de234e3742dd330
#
_entry.id   8d8006c10298dcd08de234e3742dd330
#
_cell.length_a   1.000
_cell.length_b   1.000
_cell.length_c   1.000
_cell.angle_alpha   90.00
_cell.angle_beta   90.00
_cell.angle_gamma   90.00
#
_symmetry.space_group_name_H-M   'P 1'
#
loop_
_entity.id
_entity.type
_entity.pdbx_description
1 polymer ?
#
loop_
_entity_poly.entity_id
_entity_poly.type
_entity_poly.pdbx_seq_one_letter_code
_entity_poly.pdbx_strand_id
1 'polypeptide(L)'
;QPGRIDVLDEELATHVRAVRDAASAARTAIDTSPSDPKSASARAEAVTALLDVSDTAARILDSFVPAIPDRTDVVWLERIEDSRTGTRVLLRVAPLSVAGLLRHRLFDHTTTVLTSATLTIGGSFDAMARDWGLAGADDTAAAWRGLDVGSPFDHARSGILYVAAHLPPPGRDSTGTAEQLDEIAALIMAAGG
;
A
#
# COMPACT_ATOMS: atom_id res chain seq x y z
N GLN A 1 -20.67 0.66 -7.72
CA GLN A 1 -19.73 -0.38 -8.13
C GLN A 1 -18.40 -0.16 -7.40
N PRO A 2 -17.68 -1.23 -7.01
CA PRO A 2 -16.32 -1.08 -6.50
C PRO A 2 -15.43 -0.38 -7.54
N GLY A 3 -14.48 0.44 -7.09
CA GLY A 3 -13.57 1.13 -7.96
C GLY A 3 -13.19 2.52 -7.47
N ARG A 4 -12.34 3.19 -8.25
CA ARG A 4 -11.86 4.55 -7.98
C ARG A 4 -13.03 5.53 -8.04
N ILE A 5 -13.02 6.48 -7.11
CA ILE A 5 -13.96 7.59 -7.06
C ILE A 5 -13.26 8.82 -7.65
N ASP A 6 -13.79 9.31 -8.76
CA ASP A 6 -13.27 10.52 -9.41
C ASP A 6 -14.02 11.79 -9.00
N VAL A 7 -15.26 11.62 -8.59
CA VAL A 7 -16.14 12.69 -8.10
C VAL A 7 -16.83 12.21 -6.84
N LEU A 8 -16.73 12.98 -5.77
CA LEU A 8 -17.46 12.73 -4.52
C LEU A 8 -18.82 13.41 -4.61
N ASP A 9 -19.89 12.62 -4.63
CA ASP A 9 -21.23 13.16 -4.59
C ASP A 9 -21.56 13.78 -3.22
N GLU A 10 -22.51 14.70 -3.18
CA GLU A 10 -22.82 15.49 -1.97
C GLU A 10 -23.42 14.62 -0.86
N GLU A 11 -24.13 13.55 -1.19
CA GLU A 11 -24.71 12.63 -0.21
C GLU A 11 -23.58 11.88 0.52
N LEU A 12 -22.64 11.29 -0.23
CA LEU A 12 -21.49 10.60 0.35
C LEU A 12 -20.60 11.58 1.13
N ALA A 13 -20.35 12.79 0.59
CA ALA A 13 -19.60 13.83 1.28
C ALA A 13 -20.23 14.19 2.64
N THR A 14 -21.55 14.29 2.70
CA THR A 14 -22.28 14.58 3.93
C THR A 14 -22.10 13.46 4.96
N HIS A 15 -22.16 12.20 4.55
CA HIS A 15 -21.94 11.07 5.44
C HIS A 15 -20.48 11.01 5.93
N VAL A 16 -19.51 11.28 5.06
CA VAL A 16 -18.09 11.31 5.45
C VAL A 16 -17.83 12.44 6.46
N ARG A 17 -18.42 13.64 6.28
CA ARG A 17 -18.35 14.73 7.25
C ARG A 17 -18.94 14.31 8.60
N ALA A 18 -20.11 13.68 8.58
CA ALA A 18 -20.76 13.20 9.81
C ALA A 18 -19.88 12.19 10.58
N VAL A 19 -19.23 11.26 9.87
CA VAL A 19 -18.28 10.30 10.48
C VAL A 19 -17.08 11.02 11.08
N ARG A 20 -16.47 11.96 10.34
CA ARG A 20 -15.36 12.77 10.85
C ARG A 20 -15.72 13.51 12.15
N ASP A 21 -16.85 14.19 12.12
CA ASP A 21 -17.29 15.04 13.23
C ASP A 21 -17.68 14.20 14.45
N ALA A 22 -18.34 13.05 14.24
CA ALA A 22 -18.67 12.10 15.30
C ALA A 22 -17.41 11.49 15.93
N ALA A 23 -16.42 11.09 15.14
CA ALA A 23 -15.16 10.56 15.63
C ALA A 23 -14.38 11.62 16.45
N SER A 24 -14.34 12.86 15.97
CA SER A 24 -13.70 13.98 16.67
C SER A 24 -14.41 14.29 18.00
N ALA A 25 -15.73 14.32 18.00
CA ALA A 25 -16.51 14.54 19.23
C ALA A 25 -16.32 13.40 20.23
N ALA A 26 -16.38 12.15 19.78
CA ALA A 26 -16.15 10.98 20.64
C ALA A 26 -14.74 11.01 21.27
N ARG A 27 -13.71 11.33 20.48
CA ARG A 27 -12.34 11.49 20.97
C ARG A 27 -12.24 12.52 22.09
N THR A 28 -12.91 13.67 21.93
CA THR A 28 -12.89 14.75 22.93
C THR A 28 -13.64 14.35 24.20
N ALA A 29 -14.65 13.48 24.09
CA ALA A 29 -15.44 13.02 25.24
C ALA A 29 -14.74 11.92 26.06
N ILE A 30 -13.68 11.29 25.54
CA ILE A 30 -12.92 10.29 26.31
C ILE A 30 -12.08 10.98 27.38
N ASP A 31 -12.39 10.68 28.65
CA ASP A 31 -11.56 11.10 29.77
C ASP A 31 -10.21 10.36 29.74
N THR A 32 -9.13 11.10 29.61
CA THR A 32 -7.75 10.57 29.59
C THR A 32 -7.11 10.49 30.96
N SER A 33 -7.83 10.87 32.02
CA SER A 33 -7.33 10.77 33.42
C SER A 33 -7.25 9.28 33.81
N PRO A 34 -6.05 8.72 34.03
CA PRO A 34 -5.92 7.29 34.29
C PRO A 34 -6.37 6.95 35.70
N SER A 35 -7.42 6.12 35.81
CA SER A 35 -7.84 5.53 37.09
C SER A 35 -7.14 4.17 37.36
N ASP A 36 -6.75 3.46 36.28
CA ASP A 36 -5.94 2.25 36.35
C ASP A 36 -5.19 1.99 35.02
N PRO A 37 -4.04 1.24 35.02
CA PRO A 37 -3.22 1.05 33.81
C PRO A 37 -3.94 0.35 32.65
N LYS A 38 -4.84 -0.59 32.90
CA LYS A 38 -5.56 -1.32 31.83
C LYS A 38 -6.58 -0.40 31.15
N SER A 39 -7.31 0.36 31.93
CA SER A 39 -8.24 1.37 31.40
C SER A 39 -7.50 2.47 30.63
N ALA A 40 -6.30 2.84 31.05
CA ALA A 40 -5.48 3.83 30.36
C ALA A 40 -5.05 3.35 28.96
N SER A 41 -4.61 2.09 28.84
CA SER A 41 -4.25 1.50 27.53
C SER A 41 -5.44 1.44 26.57
N ALA A 42 -6.58 0.91 27.03
CA ALA A 42 -7.78 0.81 26.22
C ALA A 42 -8.30 2.19 25.75
N ARG A 43 -8.22 3.20 26.60
CA ARG A 43 -8.58 4.58 26.25
C ARG A 43 -7.61 5.17 25.21
N ALA A 44 -6.31 4.97 25.39
CA ALA A 44 -5.30 5.44 24.43
C ALA A 44 -5.51 4.80 23.05
N GLU A 45 -5.79 3.51 23.00
CA GLU A 45 -6.12 2.79 21.76
C GLU A 45 -7.39 3.35 21.12
N ALA A 46 -8.44 3.60 21.90
CA ALA A 46 -9.69 4.18 21.41
C ALA A 46 -9.47 5.61 20.86
N VAL A 47 -8.71 6.44 21.56
CA VAL A 47 -8.36 7.80 21.10
C VAL A 47 -7.59 7.74 19.80
N THR A 48 -6.61 6.84 19.68
CA THR A 48 -5.84 6.65 18.44
C THR A 48 -6.73 6.20 17.29
N ALA A 49 -7.61 5.21 17.52
CA ALA A 49 -8.52 4.73 16.50
C ALA A 49 -9.50 5.81 16.03
N LEU A 50 -10.03 6.62 16.94
CA LEU A 50 -10.92 7.75 16.60
C LEU A 50 -10.19 8.86 15.84
N LEU A 51 -8.93 9.12 16.17
CA LEU A 51 -8.07 10.04 15.44
C LEU A 51 -7.86 9.55 14.01
N ASP A 52 -7.50 8.28 13.84
CA ASP A 52 -7.30 7.68 12.51
C ASP A 52 -8.56 7.75 11.64
N VAL A 53 -9.73 7.52 12.22
CA VAL A 53 -11.02 7.64 11.52
C VAL A 53 -11.27 9.08 11.10
N SER A 54 -11.08 10.04 12.02
CA SER A 54 -11.27 11.47 11.76
C SER A 54 -10.33 11.98 10.67
N ASP A 55 -9.04 11.64 10.76
CA ASP A 55 -8.02 12.06 9.80
C ASP A 55 -8.24 11.42 8.42
N THR A 56 -8.62 10.14 8.38
CA THR A 56 -8.96 9.44 7.15
C THR A 56 -10.17 10.10 6.46
N ALA A 57 -11.21 10.42 7.21
CA ALA A 57 -12.40 11.09 6.68
C ALA A 57 -12.06 12.51 6.17
N ALA A 58 -11.23 13.26 6.89
CA ALA A 58 -10.75 14.57 6.45
C ALA A 58 -9.97 14.47 5.14
N ARG A 59 -9.01 13.54 5.03
CA ARG A 59 -8.24 13.30 3.81
C ARG A 59 -9.11 12.93 2.61
N ILE A 60 -10.15 12.12 2.81
CA ILE A 60 -11.11 11.81 1.76
C ILE A 60 -11.78 13.09 1.26
N LEU A 61 -12.27 13.94 2.15
CA LEU A 61 -12.94 15.19 1.79
C LEU A 61 -11.96 16.15 1.07
N ASP A 62 -10.76 16.31 1.59
CA ASP A 62 -9.73 17.19 1.06
C ASP A 62 -9.27 16.77 -0.35
N SER A 63 -9.30 15.46 -0.65
CA SER A 63 -8.96 14.92 -1.97
C SER A 63 -9.90 15.39 -3.08
N PHE A 64 -11.05 15.95 -2.76
CA PHE A 64 -12.05 16.43 -3.72
C PHE A 64 -12.25 17.95 -3.67
N VAL A 65 -11.40 18.68 -2.95
CA VAL A 65 -11.49 20.16 -2.93
C VAL A 65 -10.97 20.72 -4.26
N PRO A 66 -11.79 21.47 -5.02
CA PRO A 66 -11.41 21.99 -6.34
C PRO A 66 -10.20 22.93 -6.34
N ALA A 67 -9.87 23.51 -5.19
CA ALA A 67 -8.76 24.44 -5.04
C ALA A 67 -7.36 23.75 -5.06
N ILE A 68 -7.31 22.44 -4.98
CA ILE A 68 -6.08 21.65 -5.05
C ILE A 68 -5.99 21.06 -6.47
N PRO A 69 -5.20 21.68 -7.38
CA PRO A 69 -5.17 21.27 -8.78
C PRO A 69 -4.62 19.87 -9.01
N ASP A 70 -3.71 19.40 -8.12
CA ASP A 70 -3.10 18.08 -8.21
C ASP A 70 -3.57 17.23 -7.03
N ARG A 71 -4.39 16.22 -7.31
CA ARG A 71 -4.78 15.24 -6.30
C ARG A 71 -3.55 14.51 -5.78
N THR A 72 -3.32 14.58 -4.49
CA THR A 72 -2.24 13.85 -3.81
C THR A 72 -2.66 12.47 -3.35
N ASP A 73 -3.97 12.20 -3.32
CA ASP A 73 -4.55 10.96 -2.85
C ASP A 73 -5.46 10.30 -3.89
N VAL A 74 -5.53 8.97 -3.83
CA VAL A 74 -6.54 8.16 -4.54
C VAL A 74 -7.58 7.71 -3.53
N VAL A 75 -8.86 7.88 -3.89
CA VAL A 75 -10.00 7.38 -3.11
C VAL A 75 -10.72 6.31 -3.92
N TRP A 76 -11.05 5.19 -3.28
CA TRP A 76 -11.77 4.10 -3.95
C TRP A 76 -12.70 3.35 -3.01
N LEU A 77 -13.69 2.67 -3.61
CA LEU A 77 -14.53 1.71 -2.92
C LEU A 77 -13.97 0.30 -3.11
N GLU A 78 -13.80 -0.41 -2.01
CA GLU A 78 -13.40 -1.80 -1.99
C GLU A 78 -14.55 -2.66 -1.43
N ARG A 79 -14.84 -3.77 -2.09
CA ARG A 79 -15.78 -4.77 -1.60
C ARG A 79 -14.98 -5.95 -1.05
N ILE A 80 -15.22 -6.27 0.21
CA ILE A 80 -14.62 -7.43 0.87
C ILE A 80 -15.74 -8.43 1.18
N GLU A 81 -15.56 -9.64 0.71
CA GLU A 81 -16.43 -10.78 1.06
C GLU A 81 -15.77 -11.56 2.19
N ASP A 82 -16.44 -11.61 3.33
CA ASP A 82 -16.01 -12.36 4.49
C ASP A 82 -17.05 -13.45 4.77
N SER A 83 -16.61 -14.69 4.86
CA SER A 83 -17.50 -15.85 5.06
C SER A 83 -18.26 -15.80 6.38
N ARG A 84 -17.80 -15.04 7.38
CA ARG A 84 -18.44 -14.90 8.70
C ARG A 84 -19.27 -13.64 8.84
N THR A 85 -18.85 -12.53 8.24
CA THR A 85 -19.48 -11.22 8.43
C THR A 85 -20.25 -10.73 7.19
N GLY A 86 -20.22 -11.51 6.10
CA GLY A 86 -20.85 -11.14 4.83
C GLY A 86 -20.06 -10.11 4.03
N THR A 87 -20.71 -9.50 3.05
CA THR A 87 -20.09 -8.48 2.19
C THR A 87 -20.01 -7.14 2.93
N ARG A 88 -18.81 -6.56 2.96
CA ARG A 88 -18.58 -5.19 3.44
C ARG A 88 -18.06 -4.31 2.31
N VAL A 89 -18.50 -3.05 2.30
CA VAL A 89 -17.96 -2.02 1.40
C VAL A 89 -17.14 -1.05 2.23
N LEU A 90 -15.91 -0.84 1.83
CA LEU A 90 -14.98 0.05 2.48
C LEU A 90 -14.67 1.23 1.57
N LEU A 91 -14.70 2.43 2.14
CA LEU A 91 -14.15 3.62 1.49
C LEU A 91 -12.68 3.74 1.91
N ARG A 92 -11.79 3.76 0.93
CA ARG A 92 -10.34 3.77 1.12
C ARG A 92 -9.73 5.05 0.56
N VAL A 93 -8.65 5.49 1.20
CA VAL A 93 -7.81 6.58 0.72
C VAL A 93 -6.34 6.22 0.88
N ALA A 94 -5.54 6.51 -0.13
CA ALA A 94 -4.09 6.33 -0.07
C ALA A 94 -3.37 7.44 -0.84
N PRO A 95 -2.18 7.87 -0.39
CA PRO A 95 -1.40 8.85 -1.11
C PRO A 95 -0.89 8.28 -2.44
N LEU A 96 -0.84 9.11 -3.48
CA LEU A 96 -0.20 8.78 -4.76
C LEU A 96 1.31 8.64 -4.64
N SER A 97 1.92 9.34 -3.67
CA SER A 97 3.33 9.25 -3.35
C SER A 97 3.53 9.13 -1.84
N VAL A 98 4.34 8.19 -1.44
CA VAL A 98 4.75 8.01 -0.04
C VAL A 98 6.06 8.73 0.28
N ALA A 99 6.71 9.37 -0.70
CA ALA A 99 8.02 9.98 -0.59
C ALA A 99 8.13 10.96 0.59
N GLY A 100 7.21 11.93 0.67
CA GLY A 100 7.18 12.90 1.76
C GLY A 100 6.91 12.28 3.12
N LEU A 101 6.01 11.29 3.17
CA LEU A 101 5.68 10.58 4.41
C LEU A 101 6.88 9.80 4.94
N LEU A 102 7.55 9.04 4.07
CA LEU A 102 8.74 8.26 4.44
C LEU A 102 9.88 9.18 4.89
N ARG A 103 10.11 10.28 4.18
CA ARG A 103 11.12 11.28 4.58
C ARG A 103 10.86 11.77 5.99
N HIS A 104 9.70 12.38 6.23
CA HIS A 104 9.41 13.03 7.51
C HIS A 104 9.21 12.07 8.68
N ARG A 105 8.72 10.85 8.44
CA ARG A 105 8.42 9.91 9.51
C ARG A 105 9.54 8.92 9.80
N LEU A 106 10.42 8.70 8.84
CA LEU A 106 11.45 7.66 8.94
C LEU A 106 12.86 8.23 8.71
N PHE A 107 13.14 8.77 7.51
CA PHE A 107 14.52 9.07 7.12
C PHE A 107 15.11 10.30 7.81
N ASP A 108 14.29 11.29 8.19
CA ASP A 108 14.76 12.46 8.95
C ASP A 108 15.17 12.11 10.40
N HIS A 109 14.75 10.95 10.90
CA HIS A 109 14.93 10.59 12.30
C HIS A 109 15.75 9.31 12.53
N THR A 110 15.95 8.51 11.48
CA THR A 110 16.51 7.17 11.64
C THR A 110 17.43 6.82 10.47
N THR A 111 18.63 6.31 10.76
CA THR A 111 19.46 5.67 9.76
C THR A 111 18.80 4.36 9.32
N THR A 112 18.45 4.26 8.06
CA THR A 112 17.66 3.15 7.52
C THR A 112 18.46 2.40 6.47
N VAL A 113 18.47 1.07 6.54
CA VAL A 113 19.01 0.19 5.51
C VAL A 113 17.86 -0.51 4.79
N LEU A 114 17.79 -0.30 3.48
CA LEU A 114 16.78 -0.91 2.61
C LEU A 114 17.47 -1.97 1.76
N THR A 115 16.94 -3.17 1.71
CA THR A 115 17.53 -4.29 0.98
C THR A 115 16.47 -5.05 0.20
N SER A 116 16.76 -5.34 -1.07
CA SER A 116 15.95 -6.19 -1.95
C SER A 116 16.77 -6.57 -3.17
N ALA A 117 16.38 -7.66 -3.83
CA ALA A 117 16.95 -8.07 -5.10
C ALA A 117 16.51 -7.18 -6.29
N THR A 118 15.55 -6.27 -6.09
CA THR A 118 14.90 -5.50 -7.18
C THR A 118 14.89 -3.99 -6.92
N LEU A 119 15.92 -3.47 -6.22
CA LEU A 119 16.01 -2.02 -5.94
C LEU A 119 16.54 -1.20 -7.10
N THR A 120 17.15 -1.84 -8.09
CA THR A 120 17.68 -1.14 -9.27
C THR A 120 16.74 -1.29 -10.46
N ILE A 121 16.63 -0.20 -11.23
CA ILE A 121 15.98 -0.18 -12.54
C ILE A 121 17.03 0.27 -13.56
N GLY A 122 17.34 -0.60 -14.53
CA GLY A 122 18.40 -0.30 -15.51
C GLY A 122 19.79 -0.09 -14.89
N GLY A 123 20.06 -0.71 -13.73
CA GLY A 123 21.33 -0.56 -13.01
C GLY A 123 21.44 0.68 -12.14
N SER A 124 20.39 1.51 -12.03
CA SER A 124 20.36 2.70 -11.18
C SER A 124 19.37 2.57 -10.02
N PHE A 125 19.74 3.10 -8.86
CA PHE A 125 18.86 3.24 -7.68
C PHE A 125 18.03 4.54 -7.70
N ASP A 126 18.25 5.46 -8.66
CA ASP A 126 17.68 6.81 -8.62
C ASP A 126 16.16 6.84 -8.66
N ALA A 127 15.53 5.91 -9.40
CA ALA A 127 14.08 5.81 -9.46
C ALA A 127 13.50 5.47 -8.07
N MET A 128 14.04 4.44 -7.42
CA MET A 128 13.62 4.04 -6.09
C MET A 128 13.90 5.11 -5.05
N ALA A 129 15.06 5.77 -5.12
CA ALA A 129 15.40 6.86 -4.22
C ALA A 129 14.41 8.02 -4.31
N ARG A 130 13.95 8.38 -5.51
CA ARG A 130 12.89 9.39 -5.71
C ARG A 130 11.55 8.95 -5.15
N ASP A 131 11.12 7.74 -5.46
CA ASP A 131 9.82 7.21 -5.04
C ASP A 131 9.72 7.10 -3.51
N TRP A 132 10.85 6.89 -2.84
CA TRP A 132 10.93 6.83 -1.37
C TRP A 132 11.25 8.17 -0.72
N GLY A 133 11.45 9.24 -1.49
CA GLY A 133 11.75 10.56 -0.95
C GLY A 133 13.18 10.74 -0.47
N LEU A 134 14.12 9.88 -0.85
CA LEU A 134 15.54 10.01 -0.55
C LEU A 134 16.24 10.99 -1.50
N ALA A 135 15.77 11.06 -2.76
CA ALA A 135 16.21 12.05 -3.72
C ALA A 135 15.16 13.17 -3.80
N GLY A 136 15.51 14.39 -3.44
CA GLY A 136 14.67 15.58 -3.56
C GLY A 136 15.15 16.47 -4.70
N ALA A 137 14.29 17.39 -5.13
CA ALA A 137 14.65 18.45 -6.07
C ALA A 137 15.58 19.51 -5.45
N ASP A 138 15.65 19.54 -4.11
CA ASP A 138 16.41 20.51 -3.35
C ASP A 138 17.57 19.81 -2.61
N ASP A 139 18.63 20.59 -2.34
CA ASP A 139 19.86 20.19 -1.63
C ASP A 139 19.62 19.68 -0.17
N THR A 140 18.35 19.67 0.26
CA THR A 140 17.90 19.16 1.57
C THR A 140 17.61 17.67 1.57
N ALA A 141 17.86 16.96 0.46
CA ALA A 141 17.67 15.50 0.41
C ALA A 141 18.56 14.80 1.42
N ALA A 142 17.99 13.84 2.16
CA ALA A 142 18.77 12.97 3.04
C ALA A 142 19.89 12.30 2.24
N ALA A 143 21.12 12.34 2.77
CA ALA A 143 22.24 11.67 2.11
C ALA A 143 21.96 10.17 2.05
N TRP A 144 21.88 9.61 0.86
CA TRP A 144 21.68 8.18 0.64
C TRP A 144 22.81 7.57 -0.19
N ARG A 145 22.98 6.27 -0.09
CA ARG A 145 23.98 5.53 -0.85
C ARG A 145 23.36 4.23 -1.35
N GLY A 146 23.43 3.99 -2.65
CA GLY A 146 23.13 2.71 -3.26
C GLY A 146 24.37 1.82 -3.29
N LEU A 147 24.19 0.52 -3.01
CA LEU A 147 25.23 -0.49 -3.13
C LEU A 147 24.64 -1.73 -3.80
N ASP A 148 25.16 -2.08 -4.96
CA ASP A 148 24.92 -3.35 -5.60
C ASP A 148 25.99 -4.35 -5.16
N VAL A 149 25.56 -5.40 -4.48
CA VAL A 149 26.47 -6.47 -4.00
C VAL A 149 26.60 -7.61 -5.03
N GLY A 150 25.94 -7.47 -6.18
CA GLY A 150 25.88 -8.49 -7.22
C GLY A 150 25.04 -9.71 -6.82
N SER A 151 25.05 -10.72 -7.67
CA SER A 151 24.40 -12.01 -7.44
C SER A 151 25.44 -13.11 -7.30
N PRO A 152 25.33 -14.00 -6.30
CA PRO A 152 26.16 -15.20 -6.24
C PRO A 152 25.77 -16.25 -7.30
N PHE A 153 24.64 -16.04 -7.98
CA PHE A 153 24.12 -16.97 -8.97
C PHE A 153 24.46 -16.49 -10.38
N ASP A 154 25.04 -17.37 -11.19
CA ASP A 154 25.19 -17.18 -12.64
C ASP A 154 23.90 -17.63 -13.34
N HIS A 155 22.93 -16.73 -13.43
CA HIS A 155 21.63 -17.01 -14.03
C HIS A 155 21.73 -17.34 -15.54
N ALA A 156 22.69 -16.75 -16.25
CA ALA A 156 22.90 -17.02 -17.66
C ALA A 156 23.36 -18.46 -17.91
N ARG A 157 24.12 -19.01 -16.97
CA ARG A 157 24.64 -20.37 -17.05
C ARG A 157 23.71 -21.41 -16.42
N SER A 158 23.03 -21.04 -15.34
CA SER A 158 22.26 -21.97 -14.49
C SER A 158 20.75 -21.88 -14.73
N GLY A 159 20.28 -20.85 -15.45
CA GLY A 159 18.87 -20.66 -15.75
C GLY A 159 18.50 -21.19 -17.15
N ILE A 160 17.34 -21.84 -17.24
CA ILE A 160 16.72 -22.24 -18.50
C ILE A 160 15.36 -21.57 -18.58
N LEU A 161 15.15 -20.73 -19.61
CA LEU A 161 13.82 -20.22 -19.93
C LEU A 161 13.12 -21.20 -20.87
N TYR A 162 12.12 -21.89 -20.36
CA TYR A 162 11.26 -22.75 -21.16
C TYR A 162 9.97 -22.01 -21.55
N VAL A 163 9.67 -21.96 -22.85
CA VAL A 163 8.46 -21.32 -23.37
C VAL A 163 7.58 -22.39 -24.02
N ALA A 164 6.47 -22.73 -23.38
CA ALA A 164 5.51 -23.72 -23.83
C ALA A 164 4.58 -23.16 -24.94
N ALA A 165 5.14 -22.71 -26.06
CA ALA A 165 4.40 -22.03 -27.13
C ALA A 165 3.37 -22.95 -27.85
N HIS A 166 3.44 -24.26 -27.62
CA HIS A 166 2.51 -25.27 -28.18
C HIS A 166 1.24 -25.43 -27.34
N LEU A 167 1.23 -24.91 -26.12
CA LEU A 167 0.07 -24.98 -25.24
C LEU A 167 -0.92 -23.84 -25.53
N PRO A 168 -2.22 -24.07 -25.28
CA PRO A 168 -3.20 -22.98 -25.37
C PRO A 168 -2.88 -21.87 -24.37
N PRO A 169 -3.24 -20.61 -24.67
CA PRO A 169 -3.03 -19.51 -23.75
C PRO A 169 -3.77 -19.75 -22.42
N PRO A 170 -3.21 -19.30 -21.30
CA PRO A 170 -3.86 -19.47 -19.99
C PRO A 170 -5.25 -18.84 -19.99
N GLY A 171 -6.23 -19.58 -19.48
CA GLY A 171 -7.59 -19.08 -19.26
C GLY A 171 -7.66 -17.99 -18.20
N ARG A 172 -8.84 -17.40 -18.02
CA ARG A 172 -9.09 -16.42 -16.94
C ARG A 172 -9.19 -17.09 -15.56
N ASP A 173 -9.38 -18.39 -15.53
CA ASP A 173 -9.45 -19.18 -14.31
C ASP A 173 -8.04 -19.51 -13.81
N SER A 174 -7.85 -19.46 -12.52
CA SER A 174 -6.56 -19.77 -11.86
C SER A 174 -6.16 -21.24 -11.90
N THR A 175 -7.06 -22.11 -12.34
CA THR A 175 -6.79 -23.54 -12.54
C THR A 175 -6.25 -23.75 -13.97
N GLY A 176 -4.99 -24.16 -14.09
CA GLY A 176 -4.40 -24.52 -15.38
C GLY A 176 -5.20 -25.61 -16.10
N THR A 177 -5.07 -25.70 -17.44
CA THR A 177 -5.66 -26.81 -18.21
C THR A 177 -4.92 -28.12 -17.91
N ALA A 178 -5.54 -29.27 -18.21
CA ALA A 178 -4.90 -30.56 -18.00
C ALA A 178 -3.56 -30.65 -18.71
N GLU A 179 -3.48 -30.16 -19.96
CA GLU A 179 -2.25 -30.13 -20.74
C GLU A 179 -1.16 -29.26 -20.10
N GLN A 180 -1.52 -28.14 -19.50
CA GLN A 180 -0.57 -27.28 -18.77
C GLN A 180 -0.05 -27.98 -17.51
N LEU A 181 -0.91 -28.71 -16.79
CA LEU A 181 -0.51 -29.44 -15.59
C LEU A 181 0.38 -30.64 -15.94
N ASP A 182 0.08 -31.34 -17.00
CA ASP A 182 0.89 -32.47 -17.50
C ASP A 182 2.29 -31.97 -17.92
N GLU A 183 2.36 -30.84 -18.62
CA GLU A 183 3.63 -30.23 -19.01
C GLU A 183 4.48 -29.80 -17.80
N ILE A 184 3.85 -29.17 -16.78
CA ILE A 184 4.52 -28.83 -15.53
C ILE A 184 5.05 -30.10 -14.84
N ALA A 185 4.25 -31.15 -14.77
CA ALA A 185 4.66 -32.42 -14.18
C ALA A 185 5.86 -33.03 -14.92
N ALA A 186 5.85 -32.99 -16.26
CA ALA A 186 6.95 -33.47 -17.09
C ALA A 186 8.24 -32.66 -16.83
N LEU A 187 8.14 -31.35 -16.72
CA LEU A 187 9.29 -30.48 -16.41
C LEU A 187 9.85 -30.74 -15.00
N ILE A 188 9.00 -30.94 -13.99
CA ILE A 188 9.42 -31.31 -12.64
C ILE A 188 10.17 -32.65 -12.67
N MET A 189 9.63 -33.66 -13.33
CA MET A 189 10.28 -34.96 -13.45
C MET A 189 11.61 -34.89 -14.22
N ALA A 190 11.69 -34.07 -15.26
CA ALA A 190 12.94 -33.86 -16.03
C ALA A 190 14.02 -33.13 -15.19
N ALA A 191 13.60 -32.30 -14.24
CA ALA A 191 14.51 -31.59 -13.33
C ALA A 191 15.00 -32.46 -12.16
N GLY A 192 14.48 -33.67 -11.99
CA GLY A 192 14.88 -34.60 -10.92
C GLY A 192 13.93 -34.62 -9.72
N GLY A 193 12.74 -34.04 -9.84
CA GLY A 193 11.69 -34.07 -8.81
C GLY A 193 11.66 -32.83 -7.95
#